data_4b38a392ce92f9d452041b046935a171
#
_entry.id   4b38a392ce92f9d452041b046935a171
#
_cell.length_a   1.000
_cell.length_b   1.000
_cell.length_c   1.000
_cell.angle_alpha   90.00
_cell.angle_beta   90.00
_cell.angle_gamma   90.00
#
_symmetry.space_group_name_H-M   'P 1'
#
loop_
_entity.id
_entity.type
_entity.pdbx_description
1 polymer ?
#
loop_
_entity_poly.entity_id
_entity_poly.type
_entity_poly.pdbx_seq_one_letter_code
_entity_poly.pdbx_strand_id
1 'polypeptide(L)'
;LDVIVVADNCTDNTAEVARSAGAIVYERFNKVQVGKGYALDYLFKHIFEEQGEDAYDAFFVFDADNIVDPQFVREMNKMYDTGEYSALTSYRNSQNFCANWISAGYALWFLRESRFLNRPRTRLGVNCAVSGTGFLISADVLREEGGWNYHLLTEDIEFSIASAVRGRKIGYCGNA
;
A
#
# COMPACT_ATOMS: atom_id res chain seq x y z
N LEU A 1 -4.09 1.11 16.01
CA LEU A 1 -3.31 1.17 14.76
C LEU A 1 -1.85 0.87 15.10
N ASP A 2 -1.33 -0.23 14.55
CA ASP A 2 0.06 -0.63 14.73
C ASP A 2 0.87 -0.17 13.51
N VAL A 3 2.10 0.24 13.76
CA VAL A 3 3.06 0.55 12.70
C VAL A 3 4.02 -0.63 12.60
N ILE A 4 3.99 -1.29 11.46
CA ILE A 4 4.77 -2.49 11.19
C ILE A 4 5.76 -2.17 10.06
N VAL A 5 7.02 -2.50 10.25
CA VAL A 5 8.10 -2.24 9.28
C VAL A 5 8.76 -3.55 8.90
N VAL A 6 8.92 -3.79 7.60
CA VAL A 6 9.81 -4.83 7.11
C VAL A 6 11.12 -4.20 6.65
N ALA A 7 12.22 -4.54 7.34
CA ALA A 7 13.57 -4.14 6.98
C ALA A 7 14.17 -5.22 6.08
N ASP A 8 14.00 -5.07 4.75
CA ASP A 8 14.43 -6.07 3.77
C ASP A 8 15.86 -5.83 3.30
N ASN A 9 16.75 -6.76 3.64
CA ASN A 9 18.18 -6.71 3.31
C ASN A 9 18.90 -5.44 3.80
N CYS A 10 18.41 -4.79 4.86
CA CYS A 10 19.07 -3.63 5.46
C CYS A 10 20.36 -4.07 6.18
N THR A 11 21.45 -3.37 5.90
CA THR A 11 22.77 -3.61 6.53
C THR A 11 23.20 -2.48 7.44
N ASP A 12 22.36 -1.49 7.59
CA ASP A 12 22.53 -0.31 8.45
C ASP A 12 21.63 -0.39 9.69
N ASN A 13 21.47 0.70 10.41
CA ASN A 13 20.66 0.76 11.63
C ASN A 13 19.15 1.01 11.37
N THR A 14 18.65 0.77 10.16
CA THR A 14 17.24 1.00 9.79
C THR A 14 16.27 0.30 10.76
N ALA A 15 16.51 -0.98 11.05
CA ALA A 15 15.64 -1.75 11.95
C ALA A 15 15.64 -1.19 13.38
N GLU A 16 16.82 -0.79 13.89
CA GLU A 16 16.95 -0.21 15.23
C GLU A 16 16.24 1.14 15.34
N VAL A 17 16.41 2.00 14.35
CA VAL A 17 15.75 3.30 14.28
C VAL A 17 14.22 3.13 14.26
N ALA A 18 13.69 2.21 13.46
CA ALA A 18 12.27 1.94 13.40
C ALA A 18 11.71 1.42 14.73
N ARG A 19 12.42 0.49 15.40
CA ARG A 19 12.04 0.01 16.75
C ARG A 19 12.05 1.14 17.79
N SER A 20 13.06 1.99 17.73
CA SER A 20 13.18 3.14 18.66
C SER A 20 12.03 4.15 18.46
N ALA A 21 11.47 4.23 17.27
CA ALA A 21 10.28 5.02 16.95
C ALA A 21 8.96 4.34 17.36
N GLY A 22 9.00 3.11 17.91
CA GLY A 22 7.83 2.37 18.39
C GLY A 22 7.19 1.45 17.35
N ALA A 23 7.85 1.17 16.24
CA ALA A 23 7.35 0.23 15.25
C ALA A 23 7.65 -1.23 15.64
N ILE A 24 6.76 -2.12 15.22
CA ILE A 24 7.01 -3.57 15.19
C ILE A 24 7.87 -3.84 13.95
N VAL A 25 9.05 -4.43 14.12
CA VAL A 25 10.02 -4.55 13.02
C VAL A 25 10.34 -6.01 12.73
N TYR A 26 10.10 -6.41 11.50
CA TYR A 26 10.51 -7.68 10.93
C TYR A 26 11.75 -7.48 10.04
N GLU A 27 12.81 -8.22 10.33
CA GLU A 27 14.03 -8.19 9.52
C GLU A 27 14.05 -9.38 8.57
N ARG A 28 14.29 -9.12 7.30
CA ARG A 28 14.37 -10.12 6.25
C ARG A 28 15.70 -10.02 5.52
N PHE A 29 16.39 -11.16 5.41
CA PHE A 29 17.64 -11.26 4.64
C PHE A 29 17.50 -12.36 3.58
N ASN A 30 17.25 -11.96 2.35
CA ASN A 30 17.13 -12.88 1.22
C ASN A 30 17.68 -12.23 -0.06
N LYS A 31 18.77 -12.77 -0.61
CA LYS A 31 19.43 -12.24 -1.81
C LYS A 31 18.91 -12.85 -3.12
N VAL A 32 18.01 -13.82 -3.04
CA VAL A 32 17.41 -14.50 -4.20
C VAL A 32 16.03 -13.90 -4.50
N GLN A 33 15.19 -13.80 -3.48
CA GLN A 33 13.87 -13.19 -3.59
C GLN A 33 13.95 -11.73 -3.17
N VAL A 34 14.31 -10.86 -4.10
CA VAL A 34 14.51 -9.42 -3.86
C VAL A 34 13.34 -8.63 -4.46
N GLY A 35 12.85 -7.64 -3.70
CA GLY A 35 11.81 -6.72 -4.14
C GLY A 35 10.64 -6.61 -3.15
N LYS A 36 9.86 -5.56 -3.33
CA LYS A 36 8.75 -5.18 -2.43
C LYS A 36 7.71 -6.29 -2.29
N GLY A 37 7.34 -6.96 -3.39
CA GLY A 37 6.35 -8.04 -3.36
C GLY A 37 6.79 -9.19 -2.45
N TYR A 38 8.06 -9.59 -2.49
CA TYR A 38 8.58 -10.63 -1.59
C TYR A 38 8.69 -10.16 -0.14
N ALA A 39 8.97 -8.88 0.09
CA ALA A 39 9.00 -8.30 1.43
C ALA A 39 7.59 -8.27 2.04
N LEU A 40 6.57 -7.90 1.26
CA LEU A 40 5.17 -7.92 1.69
C LEU A 40 4.68 -9.35 1.96
N ASP A 41 4.99 -10.31 1.09
CA ASP A 41 4.62 -11.72 1.29
C ASP A 41 5.22 -12.27 2.60
N TYR A 42 6.50 -12.02 2.81
CA TYR A 42 7.17 -12.37 4.07
C TYR A 42 6.48 -11.75 5.29
N LEU A 43 6.19 -10.45 5.21
CA LEU A 43 5.59 -9.70 6.31
C LEU A 43 4.19 -10.21 6.67
N PHE A 44 3.31 -10.35 5.68
CA PHE A 44 1.93 -10.78 5.94
C PHE A 44 1.86 -12.22 6.48
N LYS A 45 2.71 -13.13 6.00
CA LYS A 45 2.82 -14.48 6.55
C LYS A 45 3.18 -14.46 8.03
N HIS A 46 4.19 -13.68 8.42
CA HIS A 46 4.61 -13.59 9.83
C HIS A 46 3.55 -12.92 10.70
N ILE A 47 2.86 -11.88 10.20
CA ILE A 47 1.76 -11.28 10.94
C ILE A 47 0.65 -12.32 11.21
N PHE A 48 0.26 -13.07 10.20
CA PHE A 48 -0.79 -14.08 10.35
C PHE A 48 -0.36 -15.25 11.27
N GLU A 49 0.90 -15.68 11.18
CA GLU A 49 1.44 -16.74 12.05
C GLU A 49 1.54 -16.31 13.51
N GLU A 50 1.98 -15.08 13.79
CA GLU A 50 2.27 -14.61 15.15
C GLU A 50 1.05 -13.99 15.84
N GLN A 51 0.20 -13.29 15.10
CA GLN A 51 -0.91 -12.52 15.66
C GLN A 51 -2.28 -13.11 15.32
N GLY A 52 -2.33 -14.02 14.34
CA GLY A 52 -3.56 -14.62 13.82
C GLY A 52 -4.13 -13.85 12.64
N GLU A 53 -4.90 -14.56 11.82
CA GLU A 53 -5.50 -14.01 10.60
C GLU A 53 -6.54 -12.92 10.86
N ASP A 54 -7.16 -12.93 12.04
CA ASP A 54 -8.23 -12.00 12.44
C ASP A 54 -7.73 -10.81 13.27
N ALA A 55 -6.40 -10.64 13.41
CA ALA A 55 -5.83 -9.56 14.22
C ALA A 55 -6.10 -8.16 13.64
N TYR A 56 -6.25 -8.07 12.32
CA TYR A 56 -6.47 -6.81 11.61
C TYR A 56 -7.59 -6.94 10.58
N ASP A 57 -8.36 -5.87 10.39
CA ASP A 57 -9.38 -5.78 9.35
C ASP A 57 -8.79 -5.38 7.99
N ALA A 58 -7.76 -4.56 8.00
CA ALA A 58 -7.09 -4.06 6.80
C ALA A 58 -5.67 -3.60 7.09
N PHE A 59 -4.88 -3.46 6.03
CA PHE A 59 -3.51 -2.98 6.07
C PHE A 59 -3.31 -1.77 5.17
N PHE A 60 -2.64 -0.75 5.68
CA PHE A 60 -2.10 0.34 4.88
C PHE A 60 -0.68 0.02 4.46
N VAL A 61 -0.36 0.18 3.19
CA VAL A 61 0.98 -0.08 2.67
C VAL A 61 1.62 1.22 2.21
N PHE A 62 2.79 1.54 2.78
CA PHE A 62 3.58 2.70 2.45
C PHE A 62 5.03 2.33 2.17
N ASP A 63 5.67 3.05 1.27
CA ASP A 63 7.12 3.09 1.17
C ASP A 63 7.69 3.96 2.29
N ALA A 64 8.89 3.63 2.77
CA ALA A 64 9.49 4.25 3.95
C ALA A 64 9.83 5.75 3.77
N ASP A 65 9.84 6.25 2.54
CA ASP A 65 10.10 7.65 2.19
C ASP A 65 8.84 8.51 2.10
N ASN A 66 7.66 7.95 2.42
CA ASN A 66 6.41 8.68 2.32
C ASN A 66 6.13 9.51 3.58
N ILE A 67 5.69 10.75 3.37
CA ILE A 67 5.13 11.60 4.40
C ILE A 67 3.61 11.50 4.31
N VAL A 68 3.00 10.96 5.36
CA VAL A 68 1.56 10.67 5.40
C VAL A 68 0.81 11.84 6.02
N ASP A 69 -0.29 12.27 5.38
CA ASP A 69 -1.18 13.29 5.95
C ASP A 69 -1.78 12.78 7.28
N PRO A 70 -1.84 13.61 8.33
CA PRO A 70 -2.43 13.20 9.61
C PRO A 70 -3.89 12.75 9.53
N GLN A 71 -4.62 13.11 8.50
CA GLN A 71 -6.00 12.72 8.28
C GLN A 71 -6.15 11.47 7.40
N PHE A 72 -5.06 10.98 6.82
CA PHE A 72 -5.05 9.89 5.85
C PHE A 72 -5.84 8.67 6.34
N VAL A 73 -5.47 8.13 7.49
CA VAL A 73 -6.11 6.93 8.06
C VAL A 73 -7.61 7.16 8.27
N ARG A 74 -7.99 8.32 8.79
CA ARG A 74 -9.39 8.67 9.04
C ARG A 74 -10.21 8.72 7.74
N GLU A 75 -9.68 9.34 6.71
CA GLU A 75 -10.40 9.48 5.44
C GLU A 75 -10.46 8.13 4.68
N MET A 76 -9.40 7.34 4.72
CA MET A 76 -9.39 6.00 4.16
C MET A 76 -10.39 5.06 4.88
N ASN A 77 -10.40 5.07 6.21
CA ASN A 77 -11.34 4.26 7.00
C ASN A 77 -12.79 4.62 6.70
N LYS A 78 -13.15 5.90 6.62
CA LYS A 78 -14.51 6.31 6.24
C LYS A 78 -14.99 5.68 4.93
N MET A 79 -14.09 5.56 3.96
CA MET A 79 -14.42 4.94 2.68
C MET A 79 -14.42 3.41 2.77
N TYR A 80 -13.50 2.83 3.53
CA TYR A 80 -13.43 1.39 3.76
C TYR A 80 -14.64 0.87 4.54
N ASP A 81 -15.10 1.59 5.55
CA ASP A 81 -16.25 1.25 6.39
C ASP A 81 -17.59 1.21 5.62
N THR A 82 -17.62 1.69 4.38
CA THR A 82 -18.80 1.49 3.51
C THR A 82 -19.02 0.02 3.12
N GLY A 83 -17.99 -0.82 3.26
CA GLY A 83 -18.03 -2.23 2.87
C GLY A 83 -18.03 -2.47 1.35
N GLU A 84 -17.85 -1.41 0.55
CA GLU A 84 -17.93 -1.53 -0.92
C GLU A 84 -16.61 -1.96 -1.58
N TYR A 85 -15.48 -1.83 -0.88
CA TYR A 85 -14.14 -1.93 -1.48
C TYR A 85 -13.28 -2.96 -0.78
N SER A 86 -12.63 -3.80 -1.58
CA SER A 86 -11.62 -4.76 -1.13
C SER A 86 -10.21 -4.12 -1.00
N ALA A 87 -10.01 -3.02 -1.71
CA ALA A 87 -8.80 -2.20 -1.62
C ALA A 87 -9.12 -0.74 -1.96
N LEU A 88 -8.29 0.17 -1.46
CA LEU A 88 -8.40 1.60 -1.75
C LEU A 88 -7.03 2.15 -2.14
N THR A 89 -6.98 2.98 -3.16
CA THR A 89 -5.82 3.82 -3.47
C THR A 89 -6.11 5.26 -3.08
N SER A 90 -5.08 6.06 -2.87
CA SER A 90 -5.18 7.45 -2.41
C SER A 90 -4.53 8.45 -3.37
N TYR A 91 -4.69 9.73 -3.07
CA TYR A 91 -3.92 10.78 -3.71
C TYR A 91 -2.50 10.80 -3.14
N ARG A 92 -1.54 11.05 -4.01
CA ARG A 92 -0.15 11.33 -3.64
C ARG A 92 0.42 12.45 -4.47
N ASN A 93 1.41 13.12 -3.93
CA ASN A 93 2.07 14.23 -4.59
C ASN A 93 3.58 14.17 -4.32
N SER A 94 4.34 14.93 -5.10
CA SER A 94 5.78 15.09 -4.89
C SER A 94 6.03 16.22 -3.88
N GLN A 95 6.70 15.93 -2.79
CA GLN A 95 7.05 16.92 -1.75
C GLN A 95 7.97 18.02 -2.31
N ASN A 96 8.84 17.66 -3.22
CA ASN A 96 9.86 18.54 -3.79
C ASN A 96 9.54 19.01 -5.22
N PHE A 97 8.28 19.34 -5.48
CA PHE A 97 7.79 19.76 -6.80
C PHE A 97 8.69 20.77 -7.50
N CYS A 98 9.18 21.78 -6.76
CA CYS A 98 9.98 22.87 -7.32
C CYS A 98 11.49 22.56 -7.40
N ALA A 99 11.94 21.37 -7.00
CA ALA A 99 13.37 21.08 -6.94
C ALA A 99 14.00 20.92 -8.33
N ASN A 100 13.30 20.28 -9.26
CA ASN A 100 13.73 20.07 -10.63
C ASN A 100 12.55 19.65 -11.53
N TRP A 101 12.79 19.61 -12.82
CA TRP A 101 11.76 19.25 -13.81
C TRP A 101 11.26 17.80 -13.70
N ILE A 102 12.08 16.87 -13.20
CA ILE A 102 11.69 15.47 -13.00
C ILE A 102 10.68 15.39 -11.87
N SER A 103 10.95 16.02 -10.72
CA SER A 103 10.01 16.07 -9.58
C SER A 103 8.70 16.72 -9.96
N ALA A 104 8.75 17.81 -10.76
CA ALA A 104 7.56 18.44 -11.30
C ALA A 104 6.78 17.50 -12.24
N GLY A 105 7.48 16.77 -13.09
CA GLY A 105 6.88 15.78 -14.00
C GLY A 105 6.14 14.67 -13.25
N TYR A 106 6.73 14.13 -12.17
CA TYR A 106 6.07 13.13 -11.32
C TYR A 106 4.83 13.70 -10.62
N ALA A 107 4.89 14.92 -10.10
CA ALA A 107 3.74 15.54 -9.47
C ALA A 107 2.57 15.75 -10.45
N LEU A 108 2.85 16.14 -11.70
CA LEU A 108 1.86 16.24 -12.75
C LEU A 108 1.29 14.87 -13.13
N TRP A 109 2.12 13.84 -13.16
CA TRP A 109 1.69 12.47 -13.38
C TRP A 109 0.72 12.00 -12.28
N PHE A 110 1.05 12.19 -11.01
CA PHE A 110 0.19 11.83 -9.88
C PHE A 110 -1.13 12.61 -9.89
N LEU A 111 -1.09 13.90 -10.25
CA LEU A 111 -2.28 14.73 -10.40
C LEU A 111 -3.18 14.19 -11.53
N ARG A 112 -2.60 13.82 -12.67
CA ARG A 112 -3.33 13.20 -13.78
C ARG A 112 -3.97 11.89 -13.35
N GLU A 113 -3.21 11.01 -12.71
CA GLU A 113 -3.69 9.71 -12.23
C GLU A 113 -4.87 9.88 -11.27
N SER A 114 -4.75 10.78 -10.31
CA SER A 114 -5.77 11.00 -9.30
C SER A 114 -7.02 11.66 -9.87
N ARG A 115 -6.88 12.82 -10.54
CA ARG A 115 -8.03 13.64 -10.96
C ARG A 115 -8.70 13.13 -12.23
N PHE A 116 -7.93 12.59 -13.17
CA PHE A 116 -8.45 12.27 -14.50
C PHE A 116 -8.61 10.77 -14.75
N LEU A 117 -8.03 9.92 -13.91
CA LEU A 117 -8.21 8.48 -14.01
C LEU A 117 -8.99 7.92 -12.81
N ASN A 118 -8.43 7.97 -11.60
CA ASN A 118 -9.01 7.26 -10.45
C ASN A 118 -10.32 7.90 -9.95
N ARG A 119 -10.38 9.23 -9.85
CA ARG A 119 -11.59 9.91 -9.41
C ARG A 119 -12.80 9.68 -10.33
N PRO A 120 -12.69 9.79 -11.67
CA PRO A 120 -13.79 9.42 -12.57
C PRO A 120 -14.13 7.94 -12.50
N ARG A 121 -13.15 7.04 -12.42
CA ARG A 121 -13.40 5.59 -12.30
C ARG A 121 -14.24 5.25 -11.07
N THR A 122 -13.89 5.78 -9.92
CA THR A 122 -14.67 5.59 -8.69
C THR A 122 -16.10 6.10 -8.84
N ARG A 123 -16.30 7.28 -9.45
CA ARG A 123 -17.64 7.82 -9.69
C ARG A 123 -18.48 7.00 -10.66
N LEU A 124 -17.84 6.35 -11.62
CA LEU A 124 -18.49 5.46 -12.59
C LEU A 124 -18.67 4.02 -12.05
N GLY A 125 -18.19 3.74 -10.85
CA GLY A 125 -18.26 2.40 -10.26
C GLY A 125 -17.33 1.37 -10.93
N VAL A 126 -16.31 1.82 -11.68
CA VAL A 126 -15.30 0.94 -12.28
C VAL A 126 -14.03 0.93 -11.46
N ASN A 127 -13.24 -0.14 -11.56
CA ASN A 127 -12.05 -0.32 -10.75
C ASN A 127 -10.98 0.74 -11.00
N CYS A 128 -10.39 1.23 -9.91
CA CYS A 128 -9.13 1.94 -9.92
C CYS A 128 -7.95 0.97 -9.98
N ALA A 129 -6.75 1.50 -10.17
CA ALA A 129 -5.52 0.75 -10.00
C ALA A 129 -4.82 1.23 -8.72
N VAL A 130 -4.29 0.29 -7.95
CA VAL A 130 -3.31 0.59 -6.91
C VAL A 130 -2.02 1.03 -7.59
N SER A 131 -1.30 1.93 -6.98
CA SER A 131 -0.07 2.49 -7.57
C SER A 131 1.00 2.64 -6.50
N GLY A 132 1.79 1.60 -6.33
CA GLY A 132 3.01 1.49 -5.53
C GLY A 132 2.83 1.68 -4.03
N THR A 133 2.31 2.81 -3.59
CA THR A 133 2.31 3.22 -2.18
C THR A 133 1.05 3.99 -1.80
N GLY A 134 0.76 4.13 -0.50
CA GLY A 134 -0.41 4.86 -0.01
C GLY A 134 -1.73 4.17 -0.36
N PHE A 135 -1.80 2.86 -0.21
CA PHE A 135 -3.02 2.10 -0.45
C PHE A 135 -3.44 1.28 0.77
N LEU A 136 -4.72 0.96 0.82
CA LEU A 136 -5.31 0.03 1.78
C LEU A 136 -5.67 -1.26 1.06
N ILE A 137 -5.43 -2.38 1.72
CA ILE A 137 -5.91 -3.70 1.33
C ILE A 137 -6.67 -4.34 2.51
N SER A 138 -7.85 -4.92 2.24
CA SER A 138 -8.59 -5.70 3.23
C SER A 138 -7.82 -6.96 3.63
N ALA A 139 -7.85 -7.30 4.91
CA ALA A 139 -7.28 -8.55 5.39
C ALA A 139 -7.98 -9.77 4.78
N ASP A 140 -9.28 -9.66 4.43
CA ASP A 140 -10.01 -10.73 3.75
C ASP A 140 -9.35 -11.12 2.42
N VAL A 141 -8.88 -10.14 1.65
CA VAL A 141 -8.18 -10.40 0.38
C VAL A 141 -6.91 -11.21 0.61
N LEU A 142 -6.15 -10.86 1.64
CA LEU A 142 -4.90 -11.56 1.98
C LEU A 142 -5.19 -12.97 2.52
N ARG A 143 -6.25 -13.14 3.32
CA ARG A 143 -6.69 -14.45 3.82
C ARG A 143 -7.12 -15.38 2.67
N GLU A 144 -7.96 -14.89 1.76
CA GLU A 144 -8.42 -15.63 0.59
C GLU A 144 -7.28 -16.08 -0.33
N GLU A 145 -6.22 -15.31 -0.41
CA GLU A 145 -5.05 -15.58 -1.25
C GLU A 145 -3.92 -16.32 -0.52
N GLY A 146 -4.02 -16.50 0.80
CA GLY A 146 -2.98 -17.11 1.61
C GLY A 146 -1.71 -16.26 1.74
N GLY A 147 -1.85 -14.91 1.65
CA GLY A 147 -0.78 -13.93 1.73
C GLY A 147 -0.71 -13.01 0.51
N TRP A 148 0.43 -12.38 0.32
CA TRP A 148 0.70 -11.50 -0.84
C TRP A 148 1.43 -12.26 -1.94
N ASN A 149 0.74 -12.58 -3.03
CA ASN A 149 1.25 -13.45 -4.09
C ASN A 149 1.75 -12.70 -5.34
N TYR A 150 2.04 -11.40 -5.22
CA TYR A 150 2.42 -10.53 -6.32
C TYR A 150 3.90 -10.14 -6.20
N HIS A 151 4.74 -10.67 -7.09
CA HIS A 151 6.19 -10.59 -6.95
C HIS A 151 6.90 -9.92 -8.13
N LEU A 152 6.15 -9.43 -9.13
CA LEU A 152 6.72 -8.68 -10.24
C LEU A 152 7.25 -7.31 -9.78
N LEU A 153 8.03 -6.65 -10.59
CA LEU A 153 8.51 -5.28 -10.34
C LEU A 153 7.34 -4.29 -10.21
N THR A 154 6.20 -4.62 -10.82
CA THR A 154 4.95 -3.87 -10.79
C THR A 154 3.88 -4.68 -10.05
N GLU A 155 4.19 -5.08 -8.81
CA GLU A 155 3.33 -5.88 -7.95
C GLU A 155 1.95 -5.25 -7.73
N ASP A 156 1.90 -3.93 -7.71
CA ASP A 156 0.70 -3.10 -7.57
C ASP A 156 -0.25 -3.23 -8.77
N ILE A 157 0.31 -3.23 -9.97
CA ILE A 157 -0.47 -3.43 -11.20
C ILE A 157 -0.92 -4.89 -11.31
N GLU A 158 -0.06 -5.84 -10.97
CA GLU A 158 -0.40 -7.27 -10.93
C GLU A 158 -1.58 -7.51 -9.97
N PHE A 159 -1.50 -6.98 -8.75
CA PHE A 159 -2.59 -7.01 -7.77
C PHE A 159 -3.88 -6.38 -8.31
N SER A 160 -3.76 -5.22 -8.97
CA SER A 160 -4.92 -4.50 -9.50
C SER A 160 -5.64 -5.29 -10.59
N ILE A 161 -4.88 -5.91 -11.50
CA ILE A 161 -5.44 -6.75 -12.57
C ILE A 161 -6.07 -8.01 -11.96
N ALA A 162 -5.38 -8.70 -11.07
CA ALA A 162 -5.89 -9.89 -10.40
C ALA A 162 -7.18 -9.60 -9.62
N SER A 163 -7.25 -8.47 -8.93
CA SER A 163 -8.45 -8.03 -8.22
C SER A 163 -9.61 -7.79 -9.16
N ALA A 164 -9.37 -7.12 -10.29
CA ALA A 164 -10.41 -6.88 -11.31
C ALA A 164 -10.93 -8.19 -11.92
N VAL A 165 -10.05 -9.13 -12.23
CA VAL A 165 -10.43 -10.47 -12.78
C VAL A 165 -11.27 -11.25 -11.78
N ARG A 166 -11.01 -11.13 -10.49
CA ARG A 166 -11.77 -11.79 -9.41
C ARG A 166 -13.04 -11.04 -9.01
N GLY A 167 -13.37 -9.94 -9.69
CA GLY A 167 -14.55 -9.12 -9.38
C GLY A 167 -14.44 -8.29 -8.10
N ARG A 168 -13.24 -8.17 -7.53
CA ARG A 168 -12.98 -7.32 -6.35
C ARG A 168 -12.95 -5.85 -6.77
N LYS A 169 -13.50 -5.00 -5.92
CA LYS A 169 -13.61 -3.57 -6.20
C LYS A 169 -12.48 -2.78 -5.56
N ILE A 170 -11.74 -2.03 -6.38
CA ILE A 170 -10.72 -1.08 -5.93
C ILE A 170 -11.25 0.32 -6.10
N GLY A 171 -11.33 1.09 -5.00
CA GLY A 171 -11.77 2.48 -4.99
C GLY A 171 -10.63 3.48 -4.90
N TYR A 172 -10.95 4.77 -5.06
CA TYR A 172 -10.02 5.88 -4.89
C TYR A 172 -10.52 6.86 -3.85
N CYS A 173 -9.77 7.03 -2.76
CA CYS A 173 -10.01 8.04 -1.74
C CYS A 173 -9.27 9.34 -2.08
N GLY A 174 -10.01 10.35 -2.52
CA GLY A 174 -9.42 11.61 -2.96
C GLY A 174 -9.23 12.65 -1.85
N ASN A 175 -9.58 12.32 -0.61
CA ASN A 175 -9.45 13.17 0.58
C ASN A 175 -8.34 12.68 1.53
N ALA A 176 -7.75 11.52 1.22
CA ALA A 176 -6.64 10.94 1.95
C ALA A 176 -5.30 11.28 1.32
#